data_308655b9809a2f32a2f4445191c5d69e
#
_entry.id   308655b9809a2f32a2f4445191c5d69e
#
_cell.length_a   1.000
_cell.length_b   1.000
_cell.length_c   1.000
_cell.angle_alpha   90.00
_cell.angle_beta   90.00
_cell.angle_gamma   90.00
#
_symmetry.space_group_name_H-M   'P 1'
#
loop_
_entity.id
_entity.type
_entity.pdbx_description
1 polymer ?
#
loop_
_entity_poly.entity_id
_entity_poly.type
_entity_poly.pdbx_seq_one_letter_code
_entity_poly.pdbx_strand_id
1 'polypeptide(L)'
;MSDPIKNRYEFVVLFDVENGNPNGDPDAGNMPRVDPETGYGLVTDVCLKRKIRNYVEMAKEGEKGYRIYIKDGVPLNSSDKEACAYVGADPDKLKEAKKKDEHLDEKIRDFMCCNFYDIRTFGAVMTTFTKGALNCGQVRGPVQLGFARSIDPILPQEVTITRVAITTEADAEKKNTEMGRKYIVPYGLYRAEGYASANLARKTTGFSEEDLELLWTAILNMFENDHSAARGKMAVRELIVFKHNCELGCAPAHKLFDLVKVEHKDGVTALRSYGDYTVSVDETHLPSGVTCTRMG
;
A
#
# COMPACT_ATOMS: atom_id res chain seq x y z
N MET A 1 16.54 16.37 -8.69
CA MET A 1 16.15 15.12 -8.04
C MET A 1 17.37 14.60 -7.30
N SER A 2 17.20 14.13 -6.07
CA SER A 2 18.23 13.40 -5.33
C SER A 2 18.58 12.09 -6.06
N ASP A 3 19.75 11.52 -5.75
CA ASP A 3 20.19 10.27 -6.37
C ASP A 3 19.21 9.12 -6.07
N PRO A 4 18.93 8.23 -7.04
CA PRO A 4 18.15 7.02 -6.79
C PRO A 4 18.79 6.13 -5.72
N ILE A 5 17.96 5.36 -4.99
CA ILE A 5 18.45 4.38 -4.01
C ILE A 5 19.49 3.44 -4.65
N LYS A 6 20.53 3.14 -3.89
CA LYS A 6 21.69 2.31 -4.35
C LYS A 6 21.64 0.88 -3.85
N ASN A 7 20.80 0.63 -2.84
CA ASN A 7 20.71 -0.64 -2.15
C ASN A 7 19.32 -1.26 -2.39
N ARG A 8 19.25 -2.59 -2.45
CA ARG A 8 18.02 -3.34 -2.41
C ARG A 8 17.53 -3.49 -0.97
N TYR A 9 16.20 -3.47 -0.77
CA TYR A 9 15.57 -3.68 0.53
C TYR A 9 14.45 -4.70 0.43
N GLU A 10 14.31 -5.52 1.46
CA GLU A 10 13.11 -6.26 1.82
C GLU A 10 12.59 -5.76 3.15
N PHE A 11 11.26 -5.83 3.35
CA PHE A 11 10.70 -5.39 4.60
C PHE A 11 9.44 -6.17 4.97
N VAL A 12 9.20 -6.28 6.27
CA VAL A 12 8.00 -6.87 6.86
C VAL A 12 7.27 -5.80 7.65
N VAL A 13 5.98 -5.68 7.41
CA VAL A 13 5.09 -4.79 8.16
C VAL A 13 4.16 -5.65 8.99
N LEU A 14 4.18 -5.47 10.30
CA LEU A 14 3.21 -6.02 11.23
C LEU A 14 2.23 -4.93 11.62
N PHE A 15 0.95 -5.18 11.42
CA PHE A 15 -0.13 -4.28 11.83
C PHE A 15 -1.30 -5.07 12.36
N ASP A 16 -2.07 -4.49 13.24
CA ASP A 16 -3.24 -5.14 13.79
C ASP A 16 -4.53 -4.37 13.55
N VAL A 17 -5.63 -5.06 13.75
CA VAL A 17 -6.98 -4.54 13.77
C VAL A 17 -7.70 -5.01 15.02
N GLU A 18 -8.40 -4.09 15.68
CA GLU A 18 -9.29 -4.36 16.81
C GLU A 18 -10.68 -3.80 16.51
N ASN A 19 -11.70 -4.67 16.56
CA ASN A 19 -13.10 -4.32 16.33
C ASN A 19 -13.36 -3.56 15.02
N GLY A 20 -12.70 -3.97 13.94
CA GLY A 20 -12.77 -3.30 12.66
C GLY A 20 -12.72 -4.22 11.45
N ASN A 21 -12.95 -3.64 10.29
CA ASN A 21 -12.81 -4.31 9.00
C ASN A 21 -11.58 -3.76 8.27
N PRO A 22 -10.46 -4.49 8.22
CA PRO A 22 -9.22 -4.00 7.62
C PRO A 22 -9.32 -3.86 6.10
N ASN A 23 -10.05 -4.76 5.43
CA ASN A 23 -10.25 -4.73 3.99
C ASN A 23 -11.51 -5.53 3.61
N GLY A 24 -12.61 -4.82 3.44
CA GLY A 24 -13.87 -5.44 3.04
C GLY A 24 -13.84 -5.97 1.61
N ASP A 25 -14.62 -7.03 1.38
CA ASP A 25 -14.80 -7.63 0.08
C ASP A 25 -16.12 -7.14 -0.55
N PRO A 26 -16.08 -6.37 -1.65
CA PRO A 26 -17.28 -5.87 -2.31
C PRO A 26 -18.17 -7.01 -2.84
N ASP A 27 -17.58 -8.15 -3.21
CA ASP A 27 -18.33 -9.30 -3.75
C ASP A 27 -19.00 -10.13 -2.64
N ALA A 28 -18.56 -9.95 -1.39
CA ALA A 28 -19.09 -10.63 -0.21
C ALA A 28 -19.79 -9.66 0.77
N GLY A 29 -20.50 -8.66 0.27
CA GLY A 29 -21.24 -7.71 1.11
C GLY A 29 -20.37 -6.89 2.04
N ASN A 30 -19.14 -6.62 1.66
CA ASN A 30 -18.13 -5.90 2.43
C ASN A 30 -17.66 -6.64 3.72
N MET A 31 -17.76 -7.96 3.76
CA MET A 31 -17.14 -8.76 4.82
C MET A 31 -15.61 -8.64 4.77
N PRO A 32 -14.91 -8.77 5.90
CA PRO A 32 -13.46 -8.91 5.90
C PRO A 32 -13.03 -10.07 4.97
N ARG A 33 -12.02 -9.83 4.15
CA ARG A 33 -11.51 -10.86 3.25
C ARG A 33 -10.85 -11.98 4.04
N VAL A 34 -11.20 -13.20 3.72
CA VAL A 34 -10.70 -14.41 4.37
C VAL A 34 -10.34 -15.43 3.31
N ASP A 35 -9.26 -16.15 3.51
CA ASP A 35 -8.96 -17.37 2.77
C ASP A 35 -9.96 -18.45 3.22
N PRO A 36 -10.85 -18.93 2.36
CA PRO A 36 -11.95 -19.81 2.78
C PRO A 36 -11.49 -21.20 3.23
N GLU A 37 -10.29 -21.61 2.84
CA GLU A 37 -9.75 -22.91 3.21
C GLU A 37 -9.10 -22.89 4.60
N THR A 38 -8.40 -21.80 4.92
CA THR A 38 -7.56 -21.73 6.12
C THR A 38 -8.11 -20.81 7.19
N GLY A 39 -9.08 -19.95 6.86
CA GLY A 39 -9.62 -18.95 7.78
C GLY A 39 -8.71 -17.74 8.03
N TYR A 40 -7.55 -17.66 7.38
CA TYR A 40 -6.66 -16.51 7.54
C TYR A 40 -7.23 -15.26 6.88
N GLY A 41 -7.17 -14.14 7.58
CA GLY A 41 -7.57 -12.84 7.05
C GLY A 41 -6.61 -12.33 5.98
N LEU A 42 -7.16 -11.64 4.98
CA LEU A 42 -6.40 -11.08 3.87
C LEU A 42 -6.60 -9.57 3.77
N VAL A 43 -5.51 -8.83 3.52
CA VAL A 43 -5.55 -7.41 3.16
C VAL A 43 -4.76 -7.23 1.86
N THR A 44 -5.40 -6.68 0.84
CA THR A 44 -4.78 -6.53 -0.48
C THR A 44 -3.69 -5.46 -0.47
N ASP A 45 -2.69 -5.61 -1.33
CA ASP A 45 -1.64 -4.61 -1.56
C ASP A 45 -2.24 -3.26 -1.98
N VAL A 46 -3.31 -3.27 -2.78
CA VAL A 46 -4.03 -2.07 -3.21
C VAL A 46 -4.59 -1.29 -2.01
N CYS A 47 -5.12 -2.01 -1.00
CA CYS A 47 -5.61 -1.40 0.23
C CYS A 47 -4.46 -0.70 0.99
N LEU A 48 -3.33 -1.38 1.19
CA LEU A 48 -2.17 -0.81 1.86
C LEU A 48 -1.57 0.37 1.09
N LYS A 49 -1.37 0.20 -0.22
CA LYS A 49 -0.86 1.27 -1.10
C LYS A 49 -1.75 2.51 -1.09
N ARG A 50 -3.08 2.35 -0.99
CA ARG A 50 -4.00 3.48 -0.86
C ARG A 50 -3.75 4.26 0.43
N LYS A 51 -3.55 3.59 1.56
CA LYS A 51 -3.29 4.25 2.84
C LYS A 51 -1.96 4.99 2.85
N ILE A 52 -0.93 4.40 2.26
CA ILE A 52 0.37 5.06 2.06
C ILE A 52 0.20 6.31 1.20
N ARG A 53 -0.54 6.24 0.07
CA ARG A 53 -0.84 7.41 -0.77
C ARG A 53 -1.56 8.51 0.00
N ASN A 54 -2.58 8.16 0.78
CA ASN A 54 -3.34 9.12 1.57
C ASN A 54 -2.42 9.84 2.58
N TYR A 55 -1.53 9.10 3.25
CA TYR A 55 -0.57 9.70 4.17
C TYR A 55 0.38 10.67 3.44
N VAL A 56 0.97 10.25 2.33
CA VAL A 56 1.89 11.10 1.55
C VAL A 56 1.18 12.34 1.04
N GLU A 57 -0.04 12.23 0.56
CA GLU A 57 -0.83 13.37 0.09
C GLU A 57 -1.03 14.43 1.20
N MET A 58 -1.30 14.00 2.44
CA MET A 58 -1.45 14.90 3.58
C MET A 58 -0.10 15.47 4.03
N ALA A 59 0.92 14.61 4.16
CA ALA A 59 2.22 15.02 4.69
C ALA A 59 3.00 15.94 3.74
N LYS A 60 2.73 15.86 2.43
CA LYS A 60 3.41 16.55 1.36
C LYS A 60 2.47 17.46 0.53
N GLU A 61 1.40 17.93 1.15
CA GLU A 61 0.41 18.77 0.48
C GLU A 61 1.05 20.02 -0.15
N GLY A 62 0.83 20.21 -1.46
CA GLY A 62 1.36 21.33 -2.21
C GLY A 62 2.85 21.24 -2.58
N GLU A 63 3.59 20.24 -2.10
CA GLU A 63 4.99 20.07 -2.46
C GLU A 63 5.15 19.50 -3.90
N LYS A 64 6.08 20.09 -4.66
CA LYS A 64 6.39 19.61 -6.01
C LYS A 64 7.01 18.22 -5.97
N GLY A 65 6.56 17.34 -6.88
CA GLY A 65 7.08 15.99 -6.99
C GLY A 65 6.43 14.96 -6.07
N TYR A 66 5.50 15.37 -5.20
CA TYR A 66 4.82 14.48 -4.25
C TYR A 66 3.32 14.34 -4.50
N ARG A 67 2.85 14.75 -5.66
CA ARG A 67 1.46 14.53 -6.07
C ARG A 67 1.14 13.04 -6.12
N ILE A 68 -0.13 12.71 -5.96
CA ILE A 68 -0.65 11.33 -6.09
C ILE A 68 -1.45 11.23 -7.39
N TYR A 69 -1.06 10.26 -8.23
CA TYR A 69 -1.73 9.97 -9.50
C TYR A 69 -3.04 9.22 -9.29
N ILE A 70 -3.02 8.16 -8.46
CA ILE A 70 -4.21 7.38 -8.12
C ILE A 70 -4.90 8.00 -6.91
N LYS A 71 -5.69 9.06 -7.19
CA LYS A 71 -6.40 9.85 -6.18
C LYS A 71 -7.91 9.64 -6.30
N ASP A 72 -8.61 9.65 -5.15
CA ASP A 72 -10.07 9.51 -5.10
C ASP A 72 -10.76 10.70 -5.77
N GLY A 73 -11.82 10.42 -6.55
CA GLY A 73 -12.61 11.44 -7.23
C GLY A 73 -11.93 12.19 -8.37
N VAL A 74 -10.67 11.85 -8.70
CA VAL A 74 -9.93 12.51 -9.79
C VAL A 74 -9.74 11.55 -10.97
N PRO A 75 -10.20 11.90 -12.19
CA PRO A 75 -9.97 11.09 -13.38
C PRO A 75 -8.47 11.03 -13.72
N LEU A 76 -7.93 9.83 -13.93
CA LEU A 76 -6.51 9.61 -14.25
C LEU A 76 -6.05 10.37 -15.50
N ASN A 77 -6.91 10.47 -16.52
CA ASN A 77 -6.59 11.15 -17.77
C ASN A 77 -6.35 12.67 -17.61
N SER A 78 -6.74 13.28 -16.49
CA SER A 78 -6.42 14.69 -16.25
C SER A 78 -4.90 14.89 -16.11
N SER A 79 -4.24 14.04 -15.33
CA SER A 79 -2.78 14.06 -15.18
C SER A 79 -2.06 13.61 -16.46
N ASP A 80 -2.65 12.66 -17.20
CA ASP A 80 -2.09 12.23 -18.49
C ASP A 80 -2.11 13.38 -19.51
N LYS A 81 -3.17 14.22 -19.52
CA LYS A 81 -3.24 15.42 -20.38
C LYS A 81 -2.17 16.45 -20.03
N GLU A 82 -1.87 16.62 -18.74
CA GLU A 82 -0.77 17.50 -18.30
C GLU A 82 0.58 17.04 -18.88
N ALA A 83 0.84 15.72 -18.82
CA ALA A 83 2.05 15.16 -19.40
C ALA A 83 2.12 15.34 -20.92
N CYS A 84 0.99 15.16 -21.63
CA CYS A 84 0.89 15.43 -23.06
C CYS A 84 1.17 16.91 -23.37
N ALA A 85 0.59 17.84 -22.62
CA ALA A 85 0.82 19.27 -22.78
C ALA A 85 2.30 19.63 -22.55
N TYR A 86 2.94 19.03 -21.55
CA TYR A 86 4.37 19.23 -21.26
C TYR A 86 5.28 18.86 -22.43
N VAL A 87 4.96 17.76 -23.14
CA VAL A 87 5.74 17.32 -24.32
C VAL A 87 5.23 17.89 -25.64
N GLY A 88 4.19 18.73 -25.60
CA GLY A 88 3.58 19.32 -26.79
C GLY A 88 2.86 18.32 -27.70
N ALA A 89 2.36 17.22 -27.16
CA ALA A 89 1.65 16.17 -27.87
C ALA A 89 0.14 16.25 -27.65
N ASP A 90 -0.63 15.93 -28.68
CA ASP A 90 -2.08 15.76 -28.58
C ASP A 90 -2.39 14.35 -28.04
N PRO A 91 -3.15 14.21 -26.96
CA PRO A 91 -3.53 12.91 -26.38
C PRO A 91 -4.18 11.96 -27.40
N ASP A 92 -4.92 12.49 -28.37
CA ASP A 92 -5.61 11.69 -29.38
C ASP A 92 -4.70 11.29 -30.56
N LYS A 93 -3.51 11.90 -30.67
CA LYS A 93 -2.53 11.69 -31.77
C LYS A 93 -1.20 11.16 -31.29
N LEU A 94 -1.13 10.48 -30.17
CA LEU A 94 0.11 10.00 -29.57
C LEU A 94 0.94 9.10 -30.49
N LYS A 95 0.27 8.26 -31.33
CA LYS A 95 0.96 7.41 -32.31
C LYS A 95 1.71 8.22 -33.38
N GLU A 96 1.16 9.36 -33.77
CA GLU A 96 1.79 10.25 -34.73
C GLU A 96 2.93 11.05 -34.09
N ALA A 97 2.72 11.49 -32.83
CA ALA A 97 3.73 12.17 -32.05
C ALA A 97 4.97 11.27 -31.81
N LYS A 98 4.77 9.99 -31.51
CA LYS A 98 5.87 9.02 -31.36
C LYS A 98 6.70 8.83 -32.62
N LYS A 99 6.09 8.91 -33.81
CA LYS A 99 6.84 8.84 -35.07
C LYS A 99 7.73 10.05 -35.30
N LYS A 100 7.40 11.19 -34.70
CA LYS A 100 8.16 12.45 -34.83
C LYS A 100 9.22 12.60 -33.73
N ASP A 101 9.02 12.00 -32.58
CA ASP A 101 9.93 12.09 -31.44
C ASP A 101 10.13 10.68 -30.85
N GLU A 102 11.27 10.08 -31.14
CA GLU A 102 11.65 8.74 -30.62
C GLU A 102 11.78 8.69 -29.12
N HIS A 103 12.07 9.82 -28.45
CA HIS A 103 12.20 9.95 -27.01
C HIS A 103 10.91 10.37 -26.30
N LEU A 104 9.77 10.40 -27.00
CA LEU A 104 8.49 10.80 -26.42
C LEU A 104 8.11 9.94 -25.20
N ASP A 105 8.31 8.63 -25.29
CA ASP A 105 8.05 7.68 -24.20
C ASP A 105 8.85 8.02 -22.94
N GLU A 106 10.12 8.35 -23.08
CA GLU A 106 11.00 8.69 -21.96
C GLU A 106 10.59 10.02 -21.34
N LYS A 107 10.33 11.03 -22.13
CA LYS A 107 9.90 12.37 -21.66
C LYS A 107 8.60 12.30 -20.85
N ILE A 108 7.62 11.54 -21.33
CA ILE A 108 6.33 11.36 -20.63
C ILE A 108 6.56 10.59 -19.32
N ARG A 109 7.29 9.47 -19.36
CA ARG A 109 7.61 8.69 -18.14
C ARG A 109 8.31 9.56 -17.11
N ASP A 110 9.31 10.30 -17.52
CA ASP A 110 10.11 11.14 -16.64
C ASP A 110 9.26 12.26 -16.04
N PHE A 111 8.38 12.91 -16.84
CA PHE A 111 7.41 13.84 -16.30
C PHE A 111 6.51 13.23 -15.24
N MET A 112 5.95 12.04 -15.51
CA MET A 112 5.06 11.35 -14.57
C MET A 112 5.81 10.93 -13.30
N CYS A 113 7.00 10.35 -13.41
CA CYS A 113 7.81 9.98 -12.26
C CYS A 113 8.28 11.18 -11.44
N CYS A 114 8.60 12.31 -12.09
CA CYS A 114 9.03 13.53 -11.40
C CYS A 114 7.91 14.20 -10.61
N ASN A 115 6.68 14.14 -11.09
CA ASN A 115 5.55 14.85 -10.49
C ASN A 115 4.71 14.01 -9.55
N PHE A 116 4.69 12.67 -9.72
CA PHE A 116 3.81 11.77 -8.97
C PHE A 116 4.61 10.78 -8.15
N TYR A 117 4.54 10.93 -6.82
CA TYR A 117 5.24 10.06 -5.87
C TYR A 117 4.86 8.59 -6.02
N ASP A 118 3.57 8.30 -6.17
CA ASP A 118 3.07 6.93 -6.25
C ASP A 118 3.45 6.23 -7.57
N ILE A 119 3.57 6.95 -8.69
CA ILE A 119 4.14 6.39 -9.93
C ILE A 119 5.62 6.10 -9.74
N ARG A 120 6.37 7.02 -9.15
CA ARG A 120 7.80 6.87 -8.87
C ARG A 120 8.07 5.72 -7.92
N THR A 121 7.17 5.47 -6.96
CA THR A 121 7.30 4.44 -5.92
C THR A 121 6.75 3.09 -6.39
N PHE A 122 5.48 3.01 -6.73
CA PHE A 122 4.76 1.75 -7.01
C PHE A 122 4.63 1.43 -8.49
N GLY A 123 4.84 2.42 -9.36
CA GLY A 123 4.50 2.34 -10.76
C GLY A 123 3.01 2.53 -11.03
N ALA A 124 2.66 2.52 -12.30
CA ALA A 124 1.27 2.63 -12.75
C ALA A 124 1.06 2.05 -14.14
N VAL A 125 -0.19 1.70 -14.44
CA VAL A 125 -0.68 1.48 -15.79
C VAL A 125 -1.49 2.72 -16.20
N MET A 126 -0.93 3.52 -17.07
CA MET A 126 -1.53 4.76 -17.58
C MET A 126 -2.24 4.48 -18.89
N THR A 127 -3.55 4.30 -18.83
CA THR A 127 -4.37 3.78 -19.94
C THR A 127 -4.39 4.67 -21.16
N THR A 128 -4.28 5.99 -21.00
CA THR A 128 -4.19 6.95 -22.11
C THR A 128 -2.98 6.63 -22.99
N PHE A 129 -1.81 6.45 -22.39
CA PHE A 129 -0.57 6.16 -23.12
C PHE A 129 -0.54 4.73 -23.66
N THR A 130 -1.09 3.76 -22.93
CA THR A 130 -1.24 2.38 -23.41
C THR A 130 -2.12 2.31 -24.66
N LYS A 131 -3.25 3.03 -24.68
CA LYS A 131 -4.12 3.15 -25.87
C LYS A 131 -3.40 3.86 -27.02
N GLY A 132 -2.52 4.83 -26.72
CA GLY A 132 -1.65 5.49 -27.65
C GLY A 132 -0.50 4.63 -28.21
N ALA A 133 -0.39 3.37 -27.76
CA ALA A 133 0.70 2.43 -28.08
C ALA A 133 2.10 2.96 -27.66
N LEU A 134 2.13 3.69 -26.53
CA LEU A 134 3.37 4.13 -25.90
C LEU A 134 3.81 3.14 -24.82
N ASN A 135 5.11 2.82 -24.79
CA ASN A 135 5.67 1.90 -23.79
C ASN A 135 5.64 2.49 -22.37
N CYS A 136 5.73 3.83 -22.26
CA CYS A 136 5.60 4.54 -20.98
C CYS A 136 4.22 4.39 -20.33
N GLY A 137 3.21 3.85 -21.01
CA GLY A 137 1.92 3.53 -20.41
C GLY A 137 1.99 2.46 -19.32
N GLN A 138 3.10 1.73 -19.19
CA GLN A 138 3.38 0.78 -18.11
C GLN A 138 4.68 1.13 -17.43
N VAL A 139 4.60 1.74 -16.24
CA VAL A 139 5.76 2.03 -15.40
C VAL A 139 5.83 1.01 -14.29
N ARG A 140 6.90 0.23 -14.22
CA ARG A 140 7.17 -0.68 -13.11
C ARG A 140 7.92 0.06 -12.01
N GLY A 141 7.26 0.30 -10.88
CA GLY A 141 7.88 0.95 -9.73
C GLY A 141 8.80 0.02 -8.94
N PRO A 142 9.79 0.59 -8.24
CA PRO A 142 10.77 -0.15 -7.45
C PRO A 142 10.15 -0.80 -6.22
N VAL A 143 9.10 -0.23 -5.64
CA VAL A 143 8.47 -0.74 -4.42
C VAL A 143 7.28 -1.62 -4.76
N GLN A 144 7.31 -2.85 -4.26
CA GLN A 144 6.21 -3.80 -4.38
C GLN A 144 5.83 -4.35 -3.01
N LEU A 145 4.53 -4.51 -2.78
CA LEU A 145 3.94 -5.11 -1.59
C LEU A 145 3.15 -6.36 -2.00
N GLY A 146 3.27 -7.41 -1.21
CA GLY A 146 2.37 -8.56 -1.28
C GLY A 146 1.04 -8.27 -0.55
N PHE A 147 0.09 -9.20 -0.65
CA PHE A 147 -1.07 -9.20 0.23
C PHE A 147 -0.61 -9.45 1.67
N ALA A 148 -1.19 -8.72 2.63
CA ALA A 148 -1.02 -9.08 4.01
C ALA A 148 -1.92 -10.27 4.36
N ARG A 149 -1.39 -11.16 5.19
CA ARG A 149 -2.11 -12.29 5.74
C ARG A 149 -2.07 -12.20 7.26
N SER A 150 -3.17 -12.56 7.93
CA SER A 150 -3.17 -12.62 9.40
C SER A 150 -2.25 -13.74 9.90
N ILE A 151 -1.69 -13.56 11.09
CA ILE A 151 -0.83 -14.55 11.73
C ILE A 151 -1.64 -15.77 12.15
N ASP A 152 -2.89 -15.54 12.56
CA ASP A 152 -3.84 -16.57 12.97
C ASP A 152 -5.12 -16.50 12.15
N PRO A 153 -5.90 -17.58 12.07
CA PRO A 153 -7.24 -17.54 11.53
C PRO A 153 -8.09 -16.47 12.23
N ILE A 154 -8.84 -15.68 11.46
CA ILE A 154 -9.76 -14.68 12.00
C ILE A 154 -11.20 -15.21 12.01
N LEU A 155 -12.01 -14.67 12.93
CA LEU A 155 -13.44 -14.95 13.00
C LEU A 155 -14.21 -13.65 12.77
N PRO A 156 -14.54 -13.30 11.50
CA PRO A 156 -15.37 -12.15 11.22
C PRO A 156 -16.74 -12.27 11.88
N GLN A 157 -17.20 -11.18 12.49
CA GLN A 157 -18.51 -11.10 13.13
C GLN A 157 -19.40 -10.11 12.42
N GLU A 158 -20.65 -10.49 12.18
CA GLU A 158 -21.70 -9.57 11.77
C GLU A 158 -22.32 -8.93 13.01
N VAL A 159 -22.32 -7.60 13.08
CA VAL A 159 -22.88 -6.82 14.19
C VAL A 159 -24.00 -5.94 13.64
N THR A 160 -25.20 -6.14 14.17
CA THR A 160 -26.33 -5.24 13.87
C THR A 160 -26.16 -3.94 14.66
N ILE A 161 -26.28 -2.83 13.98
CA ILE A 161 -26.25 -1.47 14.55
C ILE A 161 -27.60 -0.79 14.32
N THR A 162 -28.02 0.03 15.27
CA THR A 162 -29.26 0.78 15.21
C THR A 162 -28.98 2.27 15.17
N ARG A 163 -29.60 2.94 14.21
CA ARG A 163 -29.62 4.41 14.11
C ARG A 163 -31.00 4.91 14.53
N VAL A 164 -31.03 5.85 15.44
CA VAL A 164 -32.30 6.45 15.94
C VAL A 164 -32.94 7.42 14.92
N ALA A 165 -32.16 7.92 13.96
CA ALA A 165 -32.69 8.81 12.92
C ALA A 165 -33.16 8.01 11.70
N ILE A 166 -34.34 8.33 11.21
CA ILE A 166 -34.98 7.78 10.02
C ILE A 166 -34.56 8.56 8.78
N THR A 167 -34.48 7.94 7.63
CA THR A 167 -33.98 8.56 6.39
C THR A 167 -35.02 9.43 5.69
N THR A 168 -36.29 9.00 5.69
CA THR A 168 -37.39 9.71 5.01
C THR A 168 -38.61 9.91 5.92
N GLU A 169 -39.40 10.95 5.67
CA GLU A 169 -40.66 11.20 6.40
C GLU A 169 -41.63 10.03 6.27
N ALA A 170 -41.72 9.43 5.07
CA ALA A 170 -42.60 8.29 4.83
C ALA A 170 -42.18 7.02 5.62
N ASP A 171 -40.89 6.86 5.91
CA ASP A 171 -40.42 5.76 6.75
C ASP A 171 -40.65 6.05 8.22
N ALA A 172 -40.63 7.32 8.65
CA ALA A 172 -40.87 7.72 10.03
C ALA A 172 -42.30 7.40 10.51
N GLU A 173 -43.26 7.30 9.61
CA GLU A 173 -44.62 6.87 9.92
C GLU A 173 -44.71 5.36 10.24
N LYS A 174 -43.71 4.55 9.80
CA LYS A 174 -43.78 3.07 9.89
C LYS A 174 -42.78 2.50 10.89
N LYS A 175 -41.69 3.20 11.18
CA LYS A 175 -40.60 2.72 12.08
C LYS A 175 -39.93 3.89 12.80
N ASN A 176 -39.43 3.61 14.02
CA ASN A 176 -38.78 4.62 14.84
C ASN A 176 -37.25 4.56 14.77
N THR A 177 -36.70 3.51 14.14
CA THR A 177 -35.26 3.26 14.08
C THR A 177 -34.89 2.68 12.73
N GLU A 178 -33.65 2.88 12.31
CA GLU A 178 -33.04 2.25 11.14
C GLU A 178 -31.99 1.24 11.60
N MET A 179 -32.03 0.02 11.07
CA MET A 179 -31.00 -0.99 11.35
C MET A 179 -30.04 -1.12 10.21
N GLY A 180 -28.75 -1.25 10.52
CA GLY A 180 -27.68 -1.55 9.60
C GLY A 180 -26.84 -2.72 10.12
N ARG A 181 -25.95 -3.22 9.26
CA ARG A 181 -25.03 -4.31 9.61
C ARG A 181 -23.62 -3.84 9.41
N LYS A 182 -22.72 -4.27 10.28
CA LYS A 182 -21.26 -4.11 10.13
C LYS A 182 -20.60 -5.45 10.30
N TYR A 183 -19.55 -5.65 9.56
CA TYR A 183 -18.66 -6.80 9.73
C TYR A 183 -17.37 -6.33 10.36
N ILE A 184 -16.95 -7.00 11.41
CA ILE A 184 -15.74 -6.69 12.17
C ILE A 184 -14.90 -7.94 12.38
N VAL A 185 -13.60 -7.75 12.48
CA VAL A 185 -12.64 -8.67 13.07
C VAL A 185 -12.45 -8.22 14.52
N PRO A 186 -12.77 -9.06 15.53
CA PRO A 186 -12.56 -8.67 16.93
C PRO A 186 -11.11 -8.32 17.22
N TYR A 187 -10.20 -9.17 16.76
CA TYR A 187 -8.77 -8.91 16.73
C TYR A 187 -8.09 -9.72 15.62
N GLY A 188 -7.05 -9.17 15.01
CA GLY A 188 -6.18 -9.86 14.08
C GLY A 188 -4.87 -9.12 13.90
N LEU A 189 -3.75 -9.85 14.02
CA LEU A 189 -2.41 -9.37 13.66
C LEU A 189 -2.09 -9.82 12.24
N TYR A 190 -1.68 -8.89 11.40
CA TYR A 190 -1.40 -9.11 9.98
C TYR A 190 0.07 -8.87 9.68
N ARG A 191 0.61 -9.67 8.76
CA ARG A 191 1.95 -9.55 8.22
C ARG A 191 1.87 -9.27 6.73
N ALA A 192 2.48 -8.17 6.27
CA ALA A 192 2.73 -7.86 4.86
C ALA A 192 4.22 -7.90 4.57
N GLU A 193 4.58 -8.35 3.37
CA GLU A 193 5.96 -8.40 2.90
C GLU A 193 6.12 -7.48 1.70
N GLY A 194 7.26 -6.79 1.63
CA GLY A 194 7.54 -5.85 0.58
C GLY A 194 8.99 -5.83 0.15
N TYR A 195 9.22 -5.19 -0.99
CA TYR A 195 10.49 -5.16 -1.71
C TYR A 195 10.75 -3.76 -2.23
N ALA A 196 12.00 -3.30 -2.21
CA ALA A 196 12.43 -2.08 -2.88
C ALA A 196 13.67 -2.37 -3.73
N SER A 197 13.53 -2.22 -5.04
CA SER A 197 14.55 -2.55 -6.04
C SER A 197 15.36 -1.31 -6.45
N ALA A 198 16.63 -1.25 -6.06
CA ALA A 198 17.53 -0.18 -6.50
C ALA A 198 17.71 -0.17 -8.02
N ASN A 199 17.73 -1.33 -8.66
CA ASN A 199 17.86 -1.42 -10.11
C ASN A 199 16.68 -0.74 -10.85
N LEU A 200 15.44 -0.97 -10.40
CA LEU A 200 14.25 -0.30 -10.96
C LEU A 200 14.24 1.20 -10.63
N ALA A 201 14.62 1.58 -9.41
CA ALA A 201 14.75 2.98 -9.03
C ALA A 201 15.71 3.72 -9.97
N ARG A 202 16.90 3.20 -10.18
CA ARG A 202 17.92 3.80 -11.03
C ARG A 202 17.54 3.82 -12.52
N LYS A 203 16.99 2.72 -13.05
CA LYS A 203 16.73 2.58 -14.49
C LYS A 203 15.40 3.15 -14.96
N THR A 204 14.42 3.27 -14.06
CA THR A 204 13.03 3.51 -14.48
C THR A 204 12.43 4.76 -13.88
N THR A 205 12.48 4.93 -12.54
CA THR A 205 11.62 5.92 -11.88
C THR A 205 12.35 7.06 -11.19
N GLY A 206 13.61 6.89 -10.84
CA GLY A 206 14.35 7.87 -10.05
C GLY A 206 13.98 7.90 -8.55
N PHE A 207 13.37 6.83 -8.02
CA PHE A 207 13.02 6.72 -6.61
C PHE A 207 14.26 6.87 -5.71
N SER A 208 14.24 7.89 -4.85
CA SER A 208 15.41 8.35 -4.09
C SER A 208 15.44 7.85 -2.65
N GLU A 209 16.57 8.10 -1.93
CA GLU A 209 16.65 7.83 -0.49
C GLU A 209 15.64 8.67 0.31
N GLU A 210 15.36 9.92 -0.09
CA GLU A 210 14.33 10.76 0.52
C GLU A 210 12.93 10.17 0.32
N ASP A 211 12.66 9.63 -0.87
CA ASP A 211 11.41 8.93 -1.15
C ASP A 211 11.27 7.67 -0.30
N LEU A 212 12.38 6.96 -0.07
CA LEU A 212 12.41 5.75 0.76
C LEU A 212 12.15 6.08 2.23
N GLU A 213 12.75 7.14 2.76
CA GLU A 213 12.50 7.61 4.14
C GLU A 213 11.03 8.03 4.31
N LEU A 214 10.47 8.73 3.32
CA LEU A 214 9.05 9.06 3.30
C LEU A 214 8.18 7.81 3.25
N LEU A 215 8.58 6.77 2.49
CA LEU A 215 7.87 5.49 2.45
C LEU A 215 7.81 4.83 3.83
N TRP A 216 8.94 4.78 4.55
CA TRP A 216 8.98 4.21 5.91
C TRP A 216 8.09 4.99 6.87
N THR A 217 8.18 6.31 6.82
CA THR A 217 7.31 7.19 7.62
C THR A 217 5.83 6.99 7.28
N ALA A 218 5.51 6.88 5.98
CA ALA A 218 4.15 6.67 5.52
C ALA A 218 3.61 5.29 5.95
N ILE A 219 4.43 4.23 5.90
CA ILE A 219 4.02 2.90 6.37
C ILE A 219 3.73 2.94 7.87
N LEU A 220 4.62 3.51 8.68
CA LEU A 220 4.45 3.57 10.13
C LEU A 220 3.18 4.34 10.56
N ASN A 221 2.79 5.36 9.79
CA ASN A 221 1.70 6.26 10.14
C ASN A 221 0.45 6.09 9.25
N MET A 222 0.38 5.10 8.38
CA MET A 222 -0.68 4.98 7.36
C MET A 222 -2.10 4.80 7.94
N PHE A 223 -2.24 4.43 9.20
CA PHE A 223 -3.52 4.27 9.87
C PHE A 223 -3.89 5.45 10.76
N GLU A 224 -2.94 6.31 11.15
CA GLU A 224 -3.16 7.39 12.12
C GLU A 224 -4.17 8.45 11.66
N ASN A 225 -4.32 8.64 10.36
CA ASN A 225 -5.29 9.56 9.77
C ASN A 225 -6.38 8.85 8.94
N ASP A 226 -6.52 7.51 9.10
CA ASP A 226 -7.47 6.68 8.35
C ASP A 226 -8.61 6.14 9.25
N HIS A 227 -8.86 6.80 10.37
CA HIS A 227 -9.87 6.36 11.33
C HIS A 227 -11.29 6.43 10.78
N SER A 228 -12.05 5.39 10.98
CA SER A 228 -13.49 5.36 10.72
C SER A 228 -14.18 4.30 11.57
N ALA A 229 -15.48 4.45 11.78
CA ALA A 229 -16.27 3.50 12.54
C ALA A 229 -16.31 2.08 11.91
N ALA A 230 -15.99 1.93 10.63
CA ALA A 230 -15.90 0.63 9.96
C ALA A 230 -14.53 -0.02 10.15
N ARG A 231 -13.46 0.78 10.29
CA ARG A 231 -12.09 0.27 10.41
C ARG A 231 -11.70 -0.12 11.84
N GLY A 232 -12.46 0.31 12.85
CA GLY A 232 -12.12 0.08 14.24
C GLY A 232 -10.80 0.75 14.62
N LYS A 233 -9.99 0.10 15.42
CA LYS A 233 -8.61 0.51 15.70
C LYS A 233 -7.68 -0.30 14.81
N MET A 234 -6.86 0.40 14.04
CA MET A 234 -5.77 -0.19 13.26
C MET A 234 -4.48 0.55 13.59
N ALA A 235 -3.40 -0.19 13.76
CA ALA A 235 -2.09 0.38 14.00
C ALA A 235 -0.98 -0.47 13.38
N VAL A 236 0.04 0.19 12.84
CA VAL A 236 1.30 -0.49 12.52
C VAL A 236 2.02 -0.73 13.84
N ARG A 237 2.40 -1.98 14.08
CA ARG A 237 3.07 -2.41 15.31
C ARG A 237 4.57 -2.47 15.15
N GLU A 238 4.99 -2.86 13.95
CA GLU A 238 6.41 -2.95 13.66
C GLU A 238 6.68 -2.94 12.16
N LEU A 239 7.75 -2.27 11.76
CA LEU A 239 8.34 -2.31 10.42
C LEU A 239 9.77 -2.84 10.55
N ILE A 240 10.03 -4.03 9.99
CA ILE A 240 11.34 -4.69 10.00
C ILE A 240 11.92 -4.56 8.60
N VAL A 241 13.07 -3.90 8.48
CA VAL A 241 13.72 -3.59 7.20
C VAL A 241 15.06 -4.30 7.09
N PHE A 242 15.24 -5.08 6.03
CA PHE A 242 16.49 -5.70 5.63
C PHE A 242 17.11 -4.89 4.48
N LYS A 243 18.25 -4.28 4.73
CA LYS A 243 19.02 -3.52 3.74
C LYS A 243 20.19 -4.35 3.25
N HIS A 244 20.28 -4.57 1.95
CA HIS A 244 21.47 -5.14 1.32
C HIS A 244 22.53 -4.08 1.07
N ASN A 245 23.78 -4.49 1.04
CA ASN A 245 24.90 -3.60 0.70
C ASN A 245 25.15 -3.46 -0.81
N CYS A 246 24.26 -3.98 -1.63
CA CYS A 246 24.37 -3.94 -3.08
C CYS A 246 22.99 -3.80 -3.78
N GLU A 247 23.03 -3.43 -5.06
CA GLU A 247 21.85 -3.15 -5.90
C GLU A 247 20.98 -4.39 -6.15
N LEU A 248 21.59 -5.55 -6.37
CA LEU A 248 20.87 -6.78 -6.72
C LEU A 248 20.48 -7.65 -5.52
N GLY A 249 21.03 -7.32 -4.34
CA GLY A 249 20.82 -8.06 -3.10
C GLY A 249 21.86 -9.15 -2.87
N CYS A 250 22.11 -9.46 -1.59
CA CYS A 250 23.12 -10.41 -1.12
C CYS A 250 22.52 -11.77 -0.77
N ALA A 251 21.18 -11.85 -0.68
CA ALA A 251 20.46 -13.08 -0.36
C ALA A 251 19.05 -13.08 -1.00
N PRO A 252 18.44 -14.28 -1.18
CA PRO A 252 17.04 -14.40 -1.57
C PRO A 252 16.11 -13.85 -0.47
N ALA A 253 15.06 -13.14 -0.88
CA ALA A 253 14.11 -12.48 0.03
C ALA A 253 13.46 -13.44 1.03
N HIS A 254 13.04 -14.64 0.57
CA HIS A 254 12.37 -15.61 1.45
C HIS A 254 13.22 -15.99 2.66
N LYS A 255 14.57 -16.08 2.51
CA LYS A 255 15.47 -16.36 3.63
C LYS A 255 15.47 -15.26 4.69
N LEU A 256 15.27 -14.00 4.27
CA LEU A 256 15.17 -12.87 5.18
C LEU A 256 13.82 -12.86 5.90
N PHE A 257 12.75 -13.12 5.15
CA PHE A 257 11.41 -13.21 5.72
C PHE A 257 11.27 -14.36 6.71
N ASP A 258 11.96 -15.49 6.47
CA ASP A 258 12.01 -16.65 7.38
C ASP A 258 12.72 -16.36 8.71
N LEU A 259 13.56 -15.31 8.79
CA LEU A 259 14.19 -14.88 10.03
C LEU A 259 13.21 -14.18 10.98
N VAL A 260 12.11 -13.65 10.46
CA VAL A 260 11.09 -12.96 11.28
C VAL A 260 10.09 -13.98 11.79
N LYS A 261 10.10 -14.20 13.10
CA LYS A 261 9.16 -15.10 13.80
C LYS A 261 8.16 -14.29 14.60
N VAL A 262 6.90 -14.73 14.53
CA VAL A 262 5.80 -14.19 15.34
C VAL A 262 5.15 -15.38 16.03
N GLU A 263 5.27 -15.43 17.35
CA GLU A 263 4.85 -16.56 18.16
C GLU A 263 3.90 -16.09 19.26
N HIS A 264 3.00 -16.95 19.71
CA HIS A 264 2.15 -16.66 20.86
C HIS A 264 2.99 -16.67 22.15
N LYS A 265 2.64 -15.80 23.08
CA LYS A 265 3.17 -15.89 24.44
C LYS A 265 2.55 -17.07 25.18
N ASP A 266 3.34 -17.66 26.07
CA ASP A 266 2.88 -18.78 26.90
C ASP A 266 1.64 -18.41 27.71
N GLY A 267 0.68 -19.33 27.76
CA GLY A 267 -0.55 -19.19 28.56
C GLY A 267 -1.66 -18.33 27.93
N VAL A 268 -1.45 -17.77 26.74
CA VAL A 268 -2.49 -17.02 26.02
C VAL A 268 -3.46 -18.01 25.36
N THR A 269 -4.73 -17.95 25.75
CA THR A 269 -5.79 -18.81 25.20
C THR A 269 -6.63 -18.12 24.14
N ALA A 270 -6.67 -16.77 24.14
CA ALA A 270 -7.41 -15.98 23.18
C ALA A 270 -6.63 -14.69 22.87
N LEU A 271 -6.22 -14.54 21.62
CA LEU A 271 -5.46 -13.41 21.15
C LEU A 271 -6.37 -12.17 21.01
N ARG A 272 -5.98 -11.07 21.65
CA ARG A 272 -6.76 -9.81 21.68
C ARG A 272 -5.90 -8.55 21.56
N SER A 273 -4.59 -8.70 21.56
CA SER A 273 -3.65 -7.58 21.48
C SER A 273 -2.31 -7.99 20.86
N TYR A 274 -1.58 -7.01 20.34
CA TYR A 274 -0.19 -7.24 19.93
C TYR A 274 0.69 -7.75 21.08
N GLY A 275 0.36 -7.36 22.31
CA GLY A 275 1.03 -7.82 23.52
C GLY A 275 0.95 -9.32 23.80
N ASP A 276 0.06 -10.04 23.12
CA ASP A 276 -0.09 -11.50 23.23
C ASP A 276 0.91 -12.27 22.37
N TYR A 277 1.66 -11.55 21.53
CA TYR A 277 2.69 -12.11 20.66
C TYR A 277 4.10 -11.75 21.12
N THR A 278 5.04 -12.58 20.71
CA THR A 278 6.48 -12.28 20.74
C THR A 278 6.97 -12.20 19.29
N VAL A 279 7.57 -11.08 18.92
CA VAL A 279 8.19 -10.89 17.61
C VAL A 279 9.70 -10.92 17.78
N SER A 280 10.35 -11.83 17.07
CA SER A 280 11.80 -11.98 17.07
C SER A 280 12.36 -11.99 15.66
N VAL A 281 13.60 -11.56 15.52
CA VAL A 281 14.39 -11.68 14.29
C VAL A 281 15.63 -12.47 14.62
N ASP A 282 15.89 -13.55 13.89
CA ASP A 282 17.09 -14.35 14.05
C ASP A 282 18.29 -13.66 13.38
N GLU A 283 18.89 -12.71 14.11
CA GLU A 283 20.05 -11.96 13.61
C GLU A 283 21.31 -12.82 13.49
N THR A 284 21.37 -13.99 14.15
CA THR A 284 22.54 -14.89 14.10
C THR A 284 22.68 -15.56 12.74
N HIS A 285 21.56 -15.71 12.00
CA HIS A 285 21.52 -16.27 10.66
C HIS A 285 21.38 -15.20 9.56
N LEU A 286 21.60 -13.91 9.92
CA LEU A 286 21.55 -12.83 8.94
C LEU A 286 22.64 -13.00 7.89
N PRO A 287 22.31 -13.03 6.58
CA PRO A 287 23.29 -13.20 5.52
C PRO A 287 24.32 -12.07 5.49
N SER A 288 25.58 -12.42 5.14
CA SER A 288 26.64 -11.41 4.98
C SER A 288 26.23 -10.34 3.97
N GLY A 289 26.45 -9.06 4.29
CA GLY A 289 26.07 -7.93 3.46
C GLY A 289 24.61 -7.50 3.59
N VAL A 290 23.89 -8.04 4.57
CA VAL A 290 22.53 -7.61 4.93
C VAL A 290 22.55 -7.05 6.35
N THR A 291 21.88 -5.94 6.57
CA THR A 291 21.59 -5.36 7.89
C THR A 291 20.10 -5.36 8.16
N CYS A 292 19.73 -5.56 9.41
CA CYS A 292 18.33 -5.50 9.86
C CYS A 292 18.12 -4.27 10.73
N THR A 293 17.01 -3.58 10.52
CA THR A 293 16.56 -2.44 11.34
C THR A 293 15.09 -2.65 11.70
N ARG A 294 14.75 -2.44 12.97
CA ARG A 294 13.38 -2.51 13.47
C ARG A 294 12.90 -1.11 13.82
N MET A 295 11.69 -0.76 13.41
CA MET A 295 11.05 0.55 13.61
C MET A 295 9.60 0.34 14.05
N GLY A 296 9.09 1.17 14.98
CA GLY A 296 7.73 1.11 15.50
C GLY A 296 7.66 1.21 16.99
#